data_5cca14aeccf363f19037591510bd5fa4
#
_entry.id   5cca14aeccf363f19037591510bd5fa4
#
_cell.length_a   1.000
_cell.length_b   1.000
_cell.length_c   1.000
_cell.angle_alpha   90.00
_cell.angle_beta   90.00
_cell.angle_gamma   90.00
#
_symmetry.space_group_name_H-M   'P 1'
#
loop_
_entity.id
_entity.type
_entity.pdbx_description
1 polymer ?
#
loop_
_entity_poly.entity_id
_entity_poly.type
_entity_poly.pdbx_seq_one_letter_code
_entity_poly.pdbx_strand_id
1 'polypeptide(L)'
;RAIGFNMRTLYYQRNRLPEEEEKKLNVEYAVFEKVLRESDFLTLHVPLTEETEYMIGNDEITLMKKTAYLIHTARGKVIDDYALVTALREDRLAGAALDVYEDEPELTEGMKELDNLMILPHIGSASFETRDKMALLVADNILDALEGKIPRSLVPGYPG
;
A
#
# COMPACT_ATOMS: atom_id res chain seq x y z
N ARG A 1 -2.33 -7.35 13.94
CA ARG A 1 -1.92 -8.75 13.67
C ARG A 1 -0.44 -8.98 13.95
N ALA A 2 0.45 -8.05 13.62
CA ALA A 2 1.89 -8.14 13.91
C ALA A 2 2.20 -8.46 15.38
N ILE A 3 1.40 -7.90 16.32
CA ILE A 3 1.51 -8.19 17.77
C ILE A 3 1.39 -9.71 18.06
N GLY A 4 0.49 -10.40 17.36
CA GLY A 4 0.30 -11.87 17.52
C GLY A 4 1.51 -12.69 17.11
N PHE A 5 2.42 -12.12 16.34
CA PHE A 5 3.71 -12.70 15.93
C PHE A 5 4.91 -12.13 16.68
N ASN A 6 4.67 -11.37 17.76
CA ASN A 6 5.71 -10.66 18.52
C ASN A 6 6.62 -9.76 17.67
N MET A 7 6.07 -9.20 16.59
CA MET A 7 6.82 -8.30 15.72
C MET A 7 6.88 -6.90 16.33
N ARG A 8 8.05 -6.27 16.32
CA ARG A 8 8.16 -4.82 16.54
C ARG A 8 7.58 -4.10 15.33
N THR A 9 6.68 -3.16 15.55
CA THR A 9 6.01 -2.43 14.47
C THR A 9 6.45 -0.97 14.47
N LEU A 10 7.20 -0.58 13.43
CA LEU A 10 7.51 0.81 13.13
C LEU A 10 6.47 1.36 12.16
N TYR A 11 6.16 2.66 12.26
CA TYR A 11 5.35 3.31 11.24
C TYR A 11 5.89 4.72 10.93
N TYR A 12 5.64 5.13 9.68
CA TYR A 12 5.82 6.50 9.21
C TYR A 12 4.53 6.98 8.55
N GLN A 13 4.12 8.18 8.89
CA GLN A 13 3.07 8.92 8.19
C GLN A 13 3.27 10.43 8.42
N ARG A 14 2.67 11.26 7.55
CA ARG A 14 2.81 12.72 7.59
C ARG A 14 2.44 13.31 8.97
N ASN A 15 1.32 12.89 9.53
CA ASN A 15 0.84 13.33 10.84
C ASN A 15 1.02 12.19 11.84
N ARG A 16 1.99 12.32 12.74
CA ARG A 16 2.22 11.32 13.80
C ARG A 16 0.94 11.08 14.60
N LEU A 17 0.66 9.83 14.95
CA LEU A 17 -0.44 9.46 15.83
C LEU A 17 -0.26 10.06 17.25
N PRO A 18 -1.36 10.33 17.97
CA PRO A 18 -1.27 10.62 19.38
C PRO A 18 -0.58 9.50 20.16
N GLU A 19 0.20 9.85 21.18
CA GLU A 19 0.97 8.87 21.97
C GLU A 19 0.11 7.76 22.59
N GLU A 20 -1.12 8.09 22.97
CA GLU A 20 -2.08 7.11 23.52
C GLU A 20 -2.49 6.06 22.46
N GLU A 21 -2.64 6.48 21.19
CA GLU A 21 -2.94 5.57 20.10
C GLU A 21 -1.73 4.71 19.75
N GLU A 22 -0.52 5.27 19.72
CA GLU A 22 0.70 4.50 19.54
C GLU A 22 0.82 3.38 20.58
N LYS A 23 0.59 3.71 21.85
CA LYS A 23 0.59 2.74 22.95
C LYS A 23 -0.49 1.68 22.80
N LYS A 24 -1.72 2.08 22.45
CA LYS A 24 -2.85 1.18 22.25
C LYS A 24 -2.59 0.20 21.09
N LEU A 25 -2.00 0.68 20.01
CA LEU A 25 -1.68 -0.11 18.82
C LEU A 25 -0.34 -0.86 18.95
N ASN A 26 0.44 -0.57 19.97
CA ASN A 26 1.80 -1.06 20.18
C ASN A 26 2.68 -0.82 18.94
N VAL A 27 2.71 0.42 18.47
CA VAL A 27 3.51 0.87 17.33
C VAL A 27 4.45 2.00 17.72
N GLU A 28 5.58 2.11 17.04
CA GLU A 28 6.60 3.14 17.27
C GLU A 28 6.72 4.04 16.03
N TYR A 29 6.55 5.36 16.20
CA TYR A 29 6.81 6.31 15.14
C TYR A 29 8.31 6.36 14.82
N ALA A 30 8.65 6.33 13.54
CA ALA A 30 10.00 6.53 13.06
C ALA A 30 10.01 7.40 11.80
N VAL A 31 11.10 8.12 11.56
CA VAL A 31 11.31 8.82 10.29
C VAL A 31 11.43 7.81 9.15
N PHE A 32 11.06 8.23 7.95
CA PHE A 32 10.93 7.34 6.78
C PHE A 32 12.21 6.51 6.53
N GLU A 33 13.37 7.15 6.53
CA GLU A 33 14.65 6.46 6.34
C GLU A 33 14.89 5.36 7.39
N LYS A 34 14.53 5.60 8.66
CA LYS A 34 14.67 4.58 9.72
C LYS A 34 13.72 3.41 9.46
N VAL A 35 12.50 3.66 9.01
CA VAL A 35 11.55 2.59 8.63
C VAL A 35 12.15 1.73 7.52
N LEU A 36 12.72 2.34 6.47
CA LEU A 36 13.38 1.61 5.39
C LEU A 36 14.53 0.72 5.91
N ARG A 37 15.43 1.28 6.71
CA ARG A 37 16.64 0.58 7.19
C ARG A 37 16.37 -0.55 8.19
N GLU A 38 15.33 -0.40 9.02
CA GLU A 38 15.08 -1.34 10.11
C GLU A 38 14.04 -2.41 9.78
N SER A 39 13.23 -2.23 8.73
CA SER A 39 12.16 -3.16 8.37
C SER A 39 12.71 -4.48 7.82
N ASP A 40 12.16 -5.59 8.33
CA ASP A 40 12.26 -6.91 7.72
C ASP A 40 11.08 -7.15 6.75
N PHE A 41 9.93 -6.51 7.04
CA PHE A 41 8.75 -6.45 6.17
C PHE A 41 8.30 -5.00 6.08
N LEU A 42 8.42 -4.38 4.91
CA LEU A 42 7.89 -3.05 4.63
C LEU A 42 6.54 -3.19 3.92
N THR A 43 5.49 -2.59 4.47
CA THR A 43 4.17 -2.59 3.83
C THR A 43 3.68 -1.16 3.58
N LEU A 44 3.15 -0.91 2.36
CA LEU A 44 2.75 0.41 1.91
C LEU A 44 1.22 0.55 1.95
N HIS A 45 0.74 1.62 2.59
CA HIS A 45 -0.69 1.93 2.78
C HIS A 45 -1.01 3.41 2.54
N VAL A 46 -0.15 4.12 1.82
CA VAL A 46 -0.33 5.54 1.49
C VAL A 46 -1.26 5.72 0.28
N PRO A 47 -2.04 6.80 0.19
CA PRO A 47 -2.73 7.16 -1.05
C PRO A 47 -1.69 7.58 -2.11
N LEU A 48 -2.04 7.48 -3.39
CA LEU A 48 -1.24 8.06 -4.46
C LEU A 48 -1.51 9.57 -4.52
N THR A 49 -0.47 10.35 -4.33
CA THR A 49 -0.43 11.82 -4.44
C THR A 49 0.86 12.24 -5.11
N GLU A 50 1.04 13.51 -5.42
CA GLU A 50 2.32 14.03 -5.97
C GLU A 50 3.51 13.73 -5.04
N GLU A 51 3.30 13.72 -3.70
CA GLU A 51 4.38 13.43 -2.75
C GLU A 51 4.67 11.93 -2.56
N THR A 52 3.75 11.06 -2.95
CA THR A 52 3.88 9.59 -2.79
C THR A 52 4.08 8.87 -4.12
N GLU A 53 3.99 9.58 -5.25
CA GLU A 53 4.33 9.02 -6.55
C GLU A 53 5.83 8.69 -6.57
N TYR A 54 6.14 7.42 -6.86
CA TYR A 54 7.49 6.85 -6.83
C TYR A 54 8.26 7.07 -5.51
N MET A 55 7.51 7.13 -4.38
CA MET A 55 8.16 7.30 -3.07
C MET A 55 9.07 6.13 -2.68
N ILE A 56 8.93 4.98 -3.34
CA ILE A 56 9.86 3.85 -3.24
C ILE A 56 10.50 3.64 -4.61
N GLY A 57 11.66 4.22 -4.78
CA GLY A 57 12.52 4.07 -5.94
C GLY A 57 13.83 3.34 -5.61
N ASN A 58 14.80 3.48 -6.49
CA ASN A 58 16.10 2.84 -6.34
C ASN A 58 16.84 3.25 -5.06
N ASP A 59 16.75 4.52 -4.68
CA ASP A 59 17.45 5.05 -3.51
C ASP A 59 16.86 4.50 -2.21
N GLU A 60 15.51 4.45 -2.11
CA GLU A 60 14.81 3.90 -0.96
C GLU A 60 15.05 2.38 -0.83
N ILE A 61 14.99 1.65 -1.92
CA ILE A 61 15.30 0.22 -1.93
C ILE A 61 16.74 -0.04 -1.49
N THR A 62 17.67 0.82 -1.87
CA THR A 62 19.09 0.70 -1.46
C THR A 62 19.29 0.88 0.06
N LEU A 63 18.38 1.59 0.72
CA LEU A 63 18.40 1.72 2.19
C LEU A 63 17.85 0.49 2.92
N MET A 64 17.07 -0.34 2.24
CA MET A 64 16.45 -1.52 2.85
C MET A 64 17.46 -2.64 3.08
N LYS A 65 17.12 -3.56 4.00
CA LYS A 65 17.91 -4.77 4.22
C LYS A 65 17.80 -5.69 3.00
N LYS A 66 18.88 -6.36 2.63
CA LYS A 66 18.85 -7.40 1.58
C LYS A 66 17.92 -8.58 1.92
N THR A 67 17.65 -8.78 3.21
CA THR A 67 16.74 -9.81 3.72
C THR A 67 15.28 -9.31 3.83
N ALA A 68 15.00 -8.06 3.48
CA ALA A 68 13.68 -7.48 3.62
C ALA A 68 12.73 -7.92 2.51
N TYR A 69 11.44 -7.95 2.84
CA TYR A 69 10.33 -8.13 1.91
C TYR A 69 9.54 -6.83 1.78
N LEU A 70 9.19 -6.46 0.55
CA LEU A 70 8.34 -5.32 0.24
C LEU A 70 6.92 -5.78 -0.10
N ILE A 71 5.90 -5.28 0.62
CA ILE A 71 4.50 -5.63 0.40
C ILE A 71 3.74 -4.38 -0.08
N HIS A 72 3.10 -4.45 -1.23
CA HIS A 72 2.41 -3.33 -1.84
C HIS A 72 0.94 -3.63 -2.14
N THR A 73 0.06 -2.94 -1.41
CA THR A 73 -1.40 -3.06 -1.53
C THR A 73 -2.08 -1.69 -1.61
N ALA A 74 -1.32 -0.64 -1.93
CA ALA A 74 -1.83 0.74 -1.98
C ALA A 74 -2.26 1.15 -3.40
N ARG A 75 -1.36 1.74 -4.19
CA ARG A 75 -1.56 2.14 -5.60
C ARG A 75 -0.26 1.97 -6.37
N GLY A 76 -0.31 1.40 -7.57
CA GLY A 76 0.86 0.97 -8.34
C GLY A 76 2.01 1.99 -8.36
N LYS A 77 1.77 3.20 -8.81
CA LYS A 77 2.77 4.27 -8.93
C LYS A 77 3.39 4.79 -7.62
N VAL A 78 3.08 4.19 -6.47
CA VAL A 78 3.82 4.48 -5.22
C VAL A 78 5.22 3.84 -5.26
N ILE A 79 5.40 2.79 -6.04
CA ILE A 79 6.69 2.15 -6.30
C ILE A 79 7.10 2.42 -7.75
N ASP A 80 8.38 2.63 -8.00
CA ASP A 80 8.98 2.52 -9.32
C ASP A 80 9.19 1.02 -9.63
N ASP A 81 8.34 0.47 -10.48
CA ASP A 81 8.34 -0.94 -10.83
C ASP A 81 9.66 -1.40 -11.48
N TYR A 82 10.30 -0.54 -12.30
CA TYR A 82 11.60 -0.85 -12.92
C TYR A 82 12.73 -0.91 -11.88
N ALA A 83 12.71 0.00 -10.90
CA ALA A 83 13.65 -0.04 -9.78
C ALA A 83 13.48 -1.31 -8.94
N LEU A 84 12.21 -1.70 -8.68
CA LEU A 84 11.89 -2.93 -7.95
C LEU A 84 12.36 -4.19 -8.71
N VAL A 85 12.04 -4.30 -10.01
CA VAL A 85 12.46 -5.43 -10.86
C VAL A 85 13.99 -5.56 -10.85
N THR A 86 14.69 -4.44 -11.00
CA THR A 86 16.16 -4.41 -10.96
C THR A 86 16.69 -4.88 -9.62
N ALA A 87 16.12 -4.39 -8.52
CA ALA A 87 16.54 -4.74 -7.17
C ALA A 87 16.31 -6.22 -6.83
N LEU A 88 15.19 -6.78 -7.27
CA LEU A 88 14.89 -8.21 -7.07
C LEU A 88 15.81 -9.11 -7.89
N ARG A 89 16.09 -8.73 -9.14
CA ARG A 89 16.99 -9.47 -10.04
C ARG A 89 18.45 -9.46 -9.52
N GLU A 90 18.85 -8.40 -8.84
CA GLU A 90 20.19 -8.25 -8.26
C GLU A 90 20.30 -8.74 -6.80
N ASP A 91 19.28 -9.42 -6.27
CA ASP A 91 19.20 -9.88 -4.87
C ASP A 91 19.44 -8.74 -3.85
N ARG A 92 18.97 -7.53 -4.17
CA ARG A 92 19.02 -6.38 -3.23
C ARG A 92 17.86 -6.39 -2.23
N LEU A 93 16.80 -7.15 -2.53
CA LEU A 93 15.72 -7.51 -1.63
C LEU A 93 15.50 -9.01 -1.65
N ALA A 94 15.03 -9.59 -0.55
CA ALA A 94 14.69 -11.01 -0.48
C ALA A 94 13.47 -11.35 -1.34
N GLY A 95 12.51 -10.42 -1.45
CA GLY A 95 11.34 -10.59 -2.29
C GLY A 95 10.37 -9.44 -2.19
N ALA A 96 9.31 -9.50 -3.03
CA ALA A 96 8.20 -8.56 -2.94
C ALA A 96 6.85 -9.27 -3.18
N ALA A 97 5.76 -8.65 -2.70
CA ALA A 97 4.39 -9.07 -2.95
C ALA A 97 3.55 -7.85 -3.34
N LEU A 98 2.99 -7.87 -4.53
CA LEU A 98 2.22 -6.77 -5.12
C LEU A 98 0.77 -7.21 -5.36
N ASP A 99 -0.20 -6.46 -4.82
CA ASP A 99 -1.60 -6.53 -5.23
C ASP A 99 -1.94 -5.41 -6.23
N VAL A 100 -1.03 -4.46 -6.39
CA VAL A 100 -1.11 -3.31 -7.29
C VAL A 100 0.26 -3.04 -7.91
N TYR A 101 0.30 -2.59 -9.17
CA TYR A 101 1.50 -2.24 -9.94
C TYR A 101 1.16 -1.13 -10.95
N GLU A 102 2.16 -0.54 -11.63
CA GLU A 102 1.97 0.73 -12.34
C GLU A 102 0.87 0.69 -13.41
N ASP A 103 0.98 -0.18 -14.37
CA ASP A 103 0.15 -0.19 -15.58
C ASP A 103 -0.86 -1.35 -15.61
N GLU A 104 -1.49 -1.65 -14.45
CA GLU A 104 -2.49 -2.72 -14.36
C GLU A 104 -3.51 -2.69 -15.52
N PRO A 105 -3.80 -3.81 -16.18
CA PRO A 105 -3.37 -5.19 -15.86
C PRO A 105 -2.04 -5.63 -16.49
N GLU A 106 -1.35 -4.75 -17.22
CA GLU A 106 -0.10 -5.08 -17.89
C GLU A 106 1.07 -5.10 -16.89
N LEU A 107 1.88 -6.17 -16.95
CA LEU A 107 3.03 -6.29 -16.06
C LEU A 107 4.24 -5.57 -16.64
N THR A 108 4.97 -4.85 -15.80
CA THR A 108 6.25 -4.24 -16.15
C THR A 108 7.23 -5.31 -16.62
N GLU A 109 8.02 -4.99 -17.65
CA GLU A 109 9.00 -5.90 -18.25
C GLU A 109 9.95 -6.47 -17.17
N GLY A 110 10.12 -7.77 -17.19
CA GLY A 110 10.98 -8.49 -16.26
C GLY A 110 10.27 -9.00 -15.00
N MET A 111 9.05 -8.60 -14.70
CA MET A 111 8.33 -9.10 -13.52
C MET A 111 8.03 -10.60 -13.59
N LYS A 112 7.70 -11.11 -14.78
CA LYS A 112 7.31 -12.53 -14.99
C LYS A 112 8.47 -13.51 -14.80
N GLU A 113 9.68 -13.04 -14.90
CA GLU A 113 10.90 -13.84 -14.82
C GLU A 113 11.45 -13.94 -13.38
N LEU A 114 10.82 -13.27 -12.40
CA LEU A 114 11.29 -13.20 -11.03
C LEU A 114 10.62 -14.27 -10.15
N ASP A 115 11.41 -15.18 -9.58
CA ASP A 115 10.94 -16.21 -8.65
C ASP A 115 10.68 -15.64 -7.23
N ASN A 116 11.23 -14.47 -6.92
CA ASN A 116 11.09 -13.78 -5.64
C ASN A 116 10.06 -12.65 -5.66
N LEU A 117 9.16 -12.63 -6.67
CA LEU A 117 8.07 -11.67 -6.80
C LEU A 117 6.72 -12.40 -6.84
N MET A 118 5.82 -12.10 -5.89
CA MET A 118 4.43 -12.52 -5.93
C MET A 118 3.56 -11.38 -6.46
N ILE A 119 2.71 -11.68 -7.46
CA ILE A 119 1.78 -10.69 -8.04
C ILE A 119 0.36 -11.22 -7.90
N LEU A 120 -0.54 -10.36 -7.43
CA LEU A 120 -1.98 -10.59 -7.34
C LEU A 120 -2.71 -9.58 -8.23
N PRO A 121 -3.88 -9.93 -8.79
CA PRO A 121 -4.57 -9.07 -9.74
C PRO A 121 -5.54 -8.09 -9.06
N HIS A 122 -5.06 -7.25 -8.15
CA HIS A 122 -5.82 -6.21 -7.43
C HIS A 122 -7.06 -6.78 -6.73
N ILE A 123 -6.85 -7.77 -5.88
CA ILE A 123 -7.92 -8.53 -5.22
C ILE A 123 -8.11 -8.21 -3.72
N GLY A 124 -7.46 -7.18 -3.20
CA GLY A 124 -7.53 -6.80 -1.78
C GLY A 124 -8.96 -6.56 -1.26
N SER A 125 -9.90 -6.20 -2.15
CA SER A 125 -11.34 -6.02 -1.83
C SER A 125 -12.25 -7.09 -2.45
N ALA A 126 -11.71 -8.20 -2.96
CA ALA A 126 -12.46 -9.17 -3.77
C ALA A 126 -13.17 -10.27 -2.97
N SER A 127 -13.53 -10.04 -1.70
CA SER A 127 -14.44 -10.96 -1.00
C SER A 127 -15.90 -10.70 -1.41
N PHE A 128 -16.74 -11.73 -1.35
CA PHE A 128 -18.19 -11.60 -1.64
C PHE A 128 -18.82 -10.50 -0.79
N GLU A 129 -18.57 -10.51 0.52
CA GLU A 129 -19.15 -9.55 1.46
C GLU A 129 -18.71 -8.11 1.15
N THR A 130 -17.47 -7.90 0.75
CA THR A 130 -16.97 -6.56 0.42
C THR A 130 -17.59 -6.08 -0.88
N ARG A 131 -17.65 -6.93 -1.92
CA ARG A 131 -18.24 -6.60 -3.22
C ARG A 131 -19.72 -6.28 -3.09
N ASP A 132 -20.48 -7.07 -2.32
CA ASP A 132 -21.90 -6.83 -2.06
C ASP A 132 -22.12 -5.50 -1.33
N LYS A 133 -21.32 -5.20 -0.30
CA LYS A 133 -21.38 -3.90 0.40
C LYS A 133 -21.08 -2.72 -0.52
N MET A 134 -20.08 -2.86 -1.39
CA MET A 134 -19.76 -1.82 -2.39
C MET A 134 -20.91 -1.60 -3.35
N ALA A 135 -21.52 -2.66 -3.87
CA ALA A 135 -22.67 -2.58 -4.78
C ALA A 135 -23.89 -1.92 -4.11
N LEU A 136 -24.23 -2.31 -2.88
CA LEU A 136 -25.31 -1.71 -2.11
C LEU A 136 -25.07 -0.23 -1.82
N LEU A 137 -23.83 0.14 -1.44
CA LEU A 137 -23.47 1.54 -1.18
C LEU A 137 -23.60 2.40 -2.45
N VAL A 138 -23.22 1.88 -3.61
CA VAL A 138 -23.41 2.58 -4.90
C VAL A 138 -24.90 2.76 -5.20
N ALA A 139 -25.70 1.71 -5.02
CA ALA A 139 -27.16 1.78 -5.22
C ALA A 139 -27.82 2.83 -4.29
N ASP A 140 -27.45 2.82 -3.01
CA ASP A 140 -27.94 3.80 -2.02
C ASP A 140 -27.57 5.23 -2.41
N ASN A 141 -26.33 5.48 -2.84
CA ASN A 141 -25.90 6.82 -3.29
C ASN A 141 -26.67 7.30 -4.52
N ILE A 142 -26.97 6.40 -5.46
CA ILE A 142 -27.79 6.72 -6.64
C ILE A 142 -29.23 7.07 -6.22
N LEU A 143 -29.83 6.29 -5.33
CA LEU A 143 -31.20 6.55 -4.83
C LEU A 143 -31.24 7.88 -4.07
N ASP A 144 -30.29 8.15 -3.18
CA ASP A 144 -30.21 9.42 -2.46
C ASP A 144 -30.15 10.60 -3.46
N ALA A 145 -29.33 10.51 -4.51
CA ALA A 145 -29.20 11.54 -5.53
C ALA A 145 -30.50 11.74 -6.35
N LEU A 146 -31.16 10.65 -6.74
CA LEU A 146 -32.45 10.72 -7.48
C LEU A 146 -33.57 11.32 -6.64
N GLU A 147 -33.53 11.16 -5.33
CA GLU A 147 -34.47 11.76 -4.37
C GLU A 147 -34.10 13.20 -3.99
N GLY A 148 -33.05 13.79 -4.58
CA GLY A 148 -32.54 15.12 -4.25
C GLY A 148 -31.85 15.22 -2.89
N LYS A 149 -31.46 14.11 -2.32
CA LYS A 149 -30.67 14.02 -1.07
C LYS A 149 -29.17 14.04 -1.38
N ILE A 150 -28.40 14.44 -0.39
CA ILE A 150 -26.94 14.35 -0.46
C ILE A 150 -26.52 12.88 -0.33
N PRO A 151 -25.80 12.29 -1.32
CA PRO A 151 -25.29 10.93 -1.22
C PRO A 151 -24.41 10.73 0.01
N ARG A 152 -24.48 9.55 0.66
CA ARG A 152 -23.75 9.22 1.91
C ARG A 152 -22.23 9.22 1.74
N SER A 153 -21.75 9.00 0.54
CA SER A 153 -20.31 8.83 0.23
C SER A 153 -19.83 9.86 -0.78
N LEU A 154 -20.10 11.15 -0.54
CA LEU A 154 -19.54 12.21 -1.37
C LEU A 154 -18.03 12.24 -1.31
N VAL A 155 -17.40 12.45 -2.47
CA VAL A 155 -15.97 12.73 -2.54
C VAL A 155 -15.71 14.08 -1.87
N PRO A 156 -14.72 14.19 -0.94
CA PRO A 156 -14.38 15.46 -0.31
C PRO A 156 -14.11 16.56 -1.33
N GLY A 157 -14.75 17.74 -1.15
CA GLY A 157 -14.59 18.88 -2.04
C GLY A 157 -15.54 18.89 -3.25
N TYR A 158 -16.43 17.90 -3.39
CA TYR A 158 -17.48 17.96 -4.40
C TYR A 158 -18.59 18.92 -3.92
N PRO A 159 -18.96 19.98 -4.70
CA PRO A 159 -20.09 20.84 -4.36
C PRO A 159 -21.38 20.01 -4.47
N GLY A 160 -22.07 19.86 -3.34
CA GLY A 160 -23.40 19.20 -3.28
C GLY A 160 -24.47 20.04 -3.96
#